data_cefcae86e11a770864330f5bb306a6b7
#
_entry.id   cefcae86e11a770864330f5bb306a6b7
#
_cell.length_a   1.000
_cell.length_b   1.000
_cell.length_c   1.000
_cell.angle_alpha   90.00
_cell.angle_beta   90.00
_cell.angle_gamma   90.00
#
_symmetry.space_group_name_H-M   'P 1'
#
loop_
_entity.id
_entity.type
_entity.pdbx_description
1 polymer ?
#
loop_
_entity_poly.entity_id
_entity_poly.type
_entity_poly.pdbx_seq_one_letter_code
_entity_poly.pdbx_strand_id
1 'polypeptide(L)'
;MPRARVYVPTVSNPSSRHAVAGAVDVDGPLAWRETGDGEPAVFLHGLGGSRTSWEPQLTGLRTEFRCIAWDMPGYGASVPVAPLTFATIADSVARLLDRAGVDRAHLVGESFGGMHALHTALRHPQRVARLVLANTSPAFGLDGTDPAAWRAARLAALDAGLTPADIAADVLTSIAGPALSDDALAMRVAGFARVPASGLRAAVECLPAHDVRERLGAIAAPALVVAGGLDTETPVAYSRVLADGLQNAELIVLDGVGHLAVSEVPQTFNRLVRDFLGRGRGLAPSAPRWAI
;
A
#
# COMPACT_ATOMS: atom_id res chain seq x y z
N MET A 1 -13.75 21.47 -5.22
CA MET A 1 -12.48 21.01 -4.61
C MET A 1 -12.81 20.16 -3.40
N PRO A 2 -12.38 18.89 -3.34
CA PRO A 2 -12.56 18.08 -2.14
C PRO A 2 -11.79 18.73 -0.99
N ARG A 3 -12.47 18.92 0.15
CA ARG A 3 -11.82 19.49 1.35
C ARG A 3 -10.97 18.38 1.98
N ALA A 4 -9.65 18.59 2.04
CA ALA A 4 -8.77 17.73 2.83
C ALA A 4 -9.18 17.78 4.30
N ARG A 5 -9.35 16.63 4.94
CA ARG A 5 -9.60 16.51 6.38
C ARG A 5 -8.29 16.17 7.08
N VAL A 6 -7.92 16.95 8.09
CA VAL A 6 -6.78 16.61 8.97
C VAL A 6 -7.31 15.78 10.13
N TYR A 7 -6.65 14.69 10.43
CA TYR A 7 -7.00 13.76 11.50
C TYR A 7 -5.81 13.56 12.45
N VAL A 8 -6.06 13.72 13.75
CA VAL A 8 -5.06 13.42 14.80
C VAL A 8 -5.34 12.00 15.31
N PRO A 9 -4.46 11.02 15.02
CA PRO A 9 -4.66 9.65 15.46
C PRO A 9 -4.42 9.50 16.97
N THR A 10 -5.28 8.74 17.64
CA THR A 10 -4.99 8.25 18.99
C THR A 10 -4.09 7.02 18.89
N VAL A 11 -2.87 7.10 19.42
CA VAL A 11 -1.94 5.97 19.48
C VAL A 11 -2.39 5.06 20.63
N SER A 12 -2.95 3.89 20.32
CA SER A 12 -3.14 2.81 21.29
C SER A 12 -2.13 1.72 20.98
N ASN A 13 -1.29 1.38 21.96
CA ASN A 13 -0.26 0.35 21.83
C ASN A 13 -0.83 -1.02 22.21
N PRO A 14 -1.09 -1.97 21.28
CA PRO A 14 -1.33 -3.36 21.61
C PRO A 14 -0.05 -4.16 21.39
N SER A 15 0.65 -4.45 22.48
CA SER A 15 1.70 -5.46 22.49
C SER A 15 1.07 -6.85 22.38
N SER A 16 1.13 -7.50 21.22
CA SER A 16 1.09 -8.95 21.13
C SER A 16 1.51 -9.44 19.74
N ARG A 17 2.57 -10.23 19.70
CA ARG A 17 2.97 -11.04 18.54
C ARG A 17 1.95 -12.18 18.41
N HIS A 18 0.89 -11.99 17.63
CA HIS A 18 -0.06 -13.05 17.33
C HIS A 18 -0.10 -13.26 15.83
N ALA A 19 0.17 -14.49 15.39
CA ALA A 19 -0.14 -14.90 14.03
C ALA A 19 -1.61 -14.57 13.74
N VAL A 20 -1.91 -14.08 12.53
CA VAL A 20 -3.27 -13.74 12.13
C VAL A 20 -4.13 -15.00 12.18
N ALA A 21 -5.07 -15.06 13.12
CA ALA A 21 -5.91 -16.24 13.31
C ALA A 21 -6.73 -16.52 12.05
N GLY A 22 -6.67 -17.76 11.55
CA GLY A 22 -7.37 -18.19 10.34
C GLY A 22 -6.76 -17.68 9.03
N ALA A 23 -5.56 -17.08 9.06
CA ALA A 23 -4.86 -16.72 7.83
C ALA A 23 -4.29 -17.96 7.14
N VAL A 24 -4.42 -17.98 5.80
CA VAL A 24 -3.90 -19.03 4.92
C VAL A 24 -2.91 -18.42 3.95
N ASP A 25 -1.72 -19.03 3.85
CA ASP A 25 -0.75 -18.70 2.80
C ASP A 25 -1.03 -19.55 1.55
N VAL A 26 -1.12 -18.87 0.40
CA VAL A 26 -1.31 -19.50 -0.90
C VAL A 26 -0.06 -19.21 -1.74
N ASP A 27 0.68 -20.25 -2.07
CA ASP A 27 1.87 -20.16 -2.91
C ASP A 27 1.57 -20.52 -4.37
N GLY A 28 2.48 -20.15 -5.27
CA GLY A 28 2.35 -20.41 -6.70
C GLY A 28 2.93 -19.26 -7.53
N PRO A 29 2.57 -19.14 -8.83
CA PRO A 29 3.08 -18.05 -9.68
C PRO A 29 2.86 -16.65 -9.11
N LEU A 30 1.77 -16.47 -8.36
CA LEU A 30 1.50 -15.32 -7.50
C LEU A 30 1.14 -15.85 -6.13
N ALA A 31 1.85 -15.39 -5.12
CA ALA A 31 1.67 -15.80 -3.73
C ALA A 31 0.94 -14.71 -2.94
N TRP A 32 0.10 -15.11 -2.00
CA TRP A 32 -0.61 -14.21 -1.11
C TRP A 32 -0.92 -14.86 0.24
N ARG A 33 -1.28 -14.03 1.20
CA ARG A 33 -1.88 -14.44 2.47
C ARG A 33 -3.31 -13.93 2.51
N GLU A 34 -4.25 -14.79 2.89
CA GLU A 34 -5.65 -14.37 3.00
C GLU A 34 -6.29 -14.76 4.32
N THR A 35 -7.32 -14.01 4.70
CA THR A 35 -8.16 -14.26 5.87
C THR A 35 -9.54 -13.61 5.69
N GLY A 36 -10.55 -14.12 6.41
CA GLY A 36 -11.92 -13.63 6.29
C GLY A 36 -12.63 -14.13 5.04
N ASP A 37 -13.94 -13.89 4.95
CA ASP A 37 -14.84 -14.41 3.92
C ASP A 37 -15.80 -13.36 3.35
N GLY A 38 -15.63 -12.10 3.74
CA GLY A 38 -16.46 -10.98 3.26
C GLY A 38 -16.13 -10.52 1.83
N GLU A 39 -16.49 -9.28 1.52
CA GLU A 39 -16.16 -8.67 0.22
C GLU A 39 -14.65 -8.58 0.03
N PRO A 40 -14.13 -8.90 -1.18
CA PRO A 40 -12.69 -8.95 -1.40
C PRO A 40 -12.01 -7.59 -1.30
N ALA A 41 -10.96 -7.52 -0.48
CA ALA A 41 -10.03 -6.40 -0.37
C ALA A 41 -8.60 -6.90 -0.58
N VAL A 42 -7.94 -6.43 -1.63
CA VAL A 42 -6.55 -6.79 -1.98
C VAL A 42 -5.61 -5.72 -1.48
N PHE A 43 -4.58 -6.14 -0.75
CA PHE A 43 -3.58 -5.28 -0.12
C PHE A 43 -2.26 -5.38 -0.89
N LEU A 44 -1.82 -4.24 -1.43
CA LEU A 44 -0.67 -4.09 -2.30
C LEU A 44 0.44 -3.33 -1.57
N HIS A 45 1.52 -4.01 -1.24
CA HIS A 45 2.63 -3.46 -0.46
C HIS A 45 3.51 -2.49 -1.26
N GLY A 46 4.24 -1.62 -0.54
CA GLY A 46 5.22 -0.70 -1.07
C GLY A 46 6.56 -1.35 -1.44
N LEU A 47 7.51 -0.53 -1.88
CA LEU A 47 8.89 -0.95 -2.16
C LEU A 47 9.51 -1.54 -0.89
N GLY A 48 10.10 -2.74 -0.98
CA GLY A 48 10.63 -3.47 0.17
C GLY A 48 9.59 -4.10 1.09
N GLY A 49 8.29 -3.99 0.77
CA GLY A 49 7.22 -4.64 1.51
C GLY A 49 7.00 -6.10 1.14
N SER A 50 5.99 -6.71 1.72
CA SER A 50 5.57 -8.09 1.46
C SER A 50 4.13 -8.31 1.91
N ARG A 51 3.56 -9.49 1.64
CA ARG A 51 2.25 -9.90 2.17
C ARG A 51 2.16 -9.78 3.71
N THR A 52 3.28 -9.95 4.43
CA THR A 52 3.29 -9.84 5.90
C THR A 52 3.28 -8.40 6.42
N SER A 53 3.52 -7.42 5.57
CA SER A 53 3.40 -6.00 5.94
C SER A 53 1.97 -5.60 6.34
N TRP A 54 0.99 -6.42 5.97
CA TRP A 54 -0.43 -6.18 6.15
C TRP A 54 -1.07 -6.95 7.31
N GLU A 55 -0.28 -7.60 8.18
CA GLU A 55 -0.82 -8.39 9.29
C GLU A 55 -1.78 -7.63 10.21
N PRO A 56 -1.54 -6.34 10.56
CA PRO A 56 -2.50 -5.56 11.32
C PRO A 56 -3.84 -5.34 10.61
N GLN A 57 -3.82 -5.19 9.26
CA GLN A 57 -5.01 -5.02 8.44
C GLN A 57 -5.76 -6.35 8.29
N LEU A 58 -5.02 -7.42 8.01
CA LEU A 58 -5.59 -8.78 7.94
C LEU A 58 -6.29 -9.15 9.26
N THR A 59 -5.67 -8.84 10.39
CA THR A 59 -6.28 -9.09 11.71
C THR A 59 -7.50 -8.21 11.96
N GLY A 60 -7.39 -6.92 11.66
CA GLY A 60 -8.39 -5.93 12.04
C GLY A 60 -9.60 -5.83 11.13
N LEU A 61 -9.53 -6.39 9.90
CA LEU A 61 -10.58 -6.25 8.89
C LEU A 61 -11.24 -7.58 8.49
N ARG A 62 -10.72 -8.73 8.95
CA ARG A 62 -11.16 -10.07 8.55
C ARG A 62 -12.62 -10.42 8.87
N THR A 63 -13.23 -9.71 9.81
CA THR A 63 -14.64 -9.93 10.18
C THR A 63 -15.62 -9.32 9.19
N GLU A 64 -15.14 -8.37 8.38
CA GLU A 64 -15.97 -7.64 7.40
C GLU A 64 -15.56 -7.91 5.95
N PHE A 65 -14.28 -8.26 5.73
CA PHE A 65 -13.71 -8.42 4.39
C PHE A 65 -12.96 -9.75 4.25
N ARG A 66 -12.97 -10.29 3.03
CA ARG A 66 -11.97 -11.26 2.60
C ARG A 66 -10.71 -10.48 2.25
N CYS A 67 -9.74 -10.45 3.15
CA CYS A 67 -8.51 -9.72 3.02
C CYS A 67 -7.46 -10.58 2.30
N ILE A 68 -6.89 -10.09 1.20
CA ILE A 68 -5.89 -10.78 0.36
C ILE A 68 -4.64 -9.90 0.27
N ALA A 69 -3.57 -10.23 0.98
CA ALA A 69 -2.30 -9.51 0.93
C ALA A 69 -1.31 -10.27 0.06
N TRP A 70 -0.87 -9.67 -1.04
CA TRP A 70 -0.01 -10.35 -2.01
C TRP A 70 1.49 -10.15 -1.75
N ASP A 71 2.30 -11.02 -2.33
CA ASP A 71 3.67 -10.69 -2.70
C ASP A 71 3.67 -10.30 -4.18
N MET A 72 4.14 -9.09 -4.53
CA MET A 72 4.22 -8.69 -5.93
C MET A 72 5.16 -9.61 -6.72
N PRO A 73 5.07 -9.69 -8.06
CA PRO A 73 5.98 -10.50 -8.85
C PRO A 73 7.45 -10.25 -8.54
N GLY A 74 8.19 -11.32 -8.22
CA GLY A 74 9.60 -11.26 -7.84
C GLY A 74 9.87 -10.96 -6.36
N TYR A 75 8.82 -10.85 -5.53
CA TYR A 75 8.90 -10.67 -4.08
C TYR A 75 8.39 -11.91 -3.35
N GLY A 76 8.92 -12.13 -2.15
CA GLY A 76 8.48 -13.22 -1.29
C GLY A 76 8.46 -14.57 -2.03
N ALA A 77 7.29 -15.21 -2.10
CA ALA A 77 7.08 -16.48 -2.79
C ALA A 77 6.51 -16.32 -4.22
N SER A 78 6.31 -15.10 -4.72
CA SER A 78 5.83 -14.88 -6.08
C SER A 78 6.92 -14.99 -7.13
N VAL A 79 6.62 -15.69 -8.23
CA VAL A 79 7.54 -15.82 -9.37
C VAL A 79 7.76 -14.46 -10.05
N PRO A 80 8.99 -14.10 -10.44
CA PRO A 80 9.27 -12.89 -11.19
C PRO A 80 8.53 -12.84 -12.53
N VAL A 81 8.16 -11.62 -12.97
CA VAL A 81 7.72 -11.34 -14.33
C VAL A 81 8.72 -10.42 -15.00
N ALA A 82 9.07 -10.70 -16.25
CA ALA A 82 10.04 -9.92 -17.02
C ALA A 82 9.44 -9.48 -18.37
N PRO A 83 9.53 -8.19 -18.74
CA PRO A 83 10.01 -7.10 -17.90
C PRO A 83 9.00 -6.74 -16.79
N LEU A 84 9.49 -6.28 -15.63
CA LEU A 84 8.64 -5.71 -14.60
C LEU A 84 8.27 -4.27 -15.01
N THR A 85 7.01 -4.05 -15.30
CA THR A 85 6.46 -2.75 -15.69
C THR A 85 5.14 -2.54 -14.97
N PHE A 86 4.64 -1.30 -14.89
CA PHE A 86 3.31 -1.07 -14.33
C PHE A 86 2.19 -1.81 -15.08
N ALA A 87 2.34 -2.03 -16.39
CA ALA A 87 1.40 -2.82 -17.17
C ALA A 87 1.41 -4.30 -16.73
N THR A 88 2.60 -4.92 -16.61
CA THR A 88 2.73 -6.33 -16.19
C THR A 88 2.37 -6.53 -14.72
N ILE A 89 2.57 -5.52 -13.87
CA ILE A 89 2.11 -5.50 -12.49
C ILE A 89 0.57 -5.47 -12.43
N ALA A 90 -0.07 -4.56 -13.17
CA ALA A 90 -1.53 -4.46 -13.23
C ALA A 90 -2.18 -5.75 -13.75
N ASP A 91 -1.58 -6.38 -14.79
CA ASP A 91 -2.01 -7.69 -15.28
C ASP A 91 -1.81 -8.80 -14.23
N SER A 92 -0.79 -8.68 -13.37
CA SER A 92 -0.55 -9.63 -12.29
C SER A 92 -1.58 -9.49 -11.17
N VAL A 93 -2.04 -8.25 -10.86
CA VAL A 93 -3.17 -8.05 -9.94
C VAL A 93 -4.44 -8.69 -10.50
N ALA A 94 -4.73 -8.51 -11.79
CA ALA A 94 -5.88 -9.15 -12.43
C ALA A 94 -5.80 -10.68 -12.36
N ARG A 95 -4.61 -11.28 -12.65
CA ARG A 95 -4.38 -12.72 -12.51
C ARG A 95 -4.46 -13.22 -11.06
N LEU A 96 -4.06 -12.39 -10.08
CA LEU A 96 -4.26 -12.71 -8.66
C LEU A 96 -5.76 -12.86 -8.36
N LEU A 97 -6.58 -11.91 -8.83
CA LEU A 97 -8.03 -11.97 -8.65
C LEU A 97 -8.63 -13.23 -9.29
N ASP A 98 -8.20 -13.58 -10.54
CA ASP A 98 -8.65 -14.79 -11.21
C ASP A 98 -8.32 -16.06 -10.41
N ARG A 99 -7.08 -16.15 -9.90
CA ARG A 99 -6.64 -17.29 -9.07
C ARG A 99 -7.35 -17.37 -7.73
N ALA A 100 -7.70 -16.22 -7.15
CA ALA A 100 -8.45 -16.14 -5.91
C ALA A 100 -9.97 -16.36 -6.10
N GLY A 101 -10.43 -16.54 -7.34
CA GLY A 101 -11.86 -16.67 -7.67
C GLY A 101 -12.63 -15.37 -7.40
N VAL A 102 -12.04 -14.22 -7.68
CA VAL A 102 -12.59 -12.90 -7.41
C VAL A 102 -12.77 -12.13 -8.70
N ASP A 103 -14.00 -11.78 -9.04
CA ASP A 103 -14.30 -10.99 -10.24
C ASP A 103 -13.93 -9.52 -10.06
N ARG A 104 -14.19 -8.97 -8.88
CA ARG A 104 -13.98 -7.55 -8.55
C ARG A 104 -13.62 -7.38 -7.09
N ALA A 105 -12.63 -6.52 -6.79
CA ALA A 105 -12.15 -6.27 -5.44
C ALA A 105 -11.94 -4.80 -5.14
N HIS A 106 -11.90 -4.45 -3.86
CA HIS A 106 -11.27 -3.22 -3.40
C HIS A 106 -9.75 -3.37 -3.47
N LEU A 107 -9.03 -2.33 -3.87
CA LEU A 107 -7.57 -2.31 -3.84
C LEU A 107 -7.10 -1.32 -2.76
N VAL A 108 -6.28 -1.80 -1.85
CA VAL A 108 -5.66 -1.03 -0.77
C VAL A 108 -4.16 -1.04 -1.01
N GLY A 109 -3.57 0.09 -1.39
CA GLY A 109 -2.15 0.17 -1.74
C GLY A 109 -1.40 1.19 -0.91
N GLU A 110 -0.21 0.81 -0.41
CA GLU A 110 0.74 1.68 0.27
C GLU A 110 1.89 2.02 -0.68
N SER A 111 2.24 3.32 -0.82
CA SER A 111 3.42 3.76 -1.57
C SER A 111 3.43 3.20 -3.00
N PHE A 112 4.43 2.44 -3.39
CA PHE A 112 4.50 1.73 -4.68
C PHE A 112 3.26 0.86 -4.93
N GLY A 113 2.69 0.22 -3.90
CA GLY A 113 1.43 -0.53 -4.00
C GLY A 113 0.22 0.35 -4.36
N GLY A 114 0.21 1.60 -3.95
CA GLY A 114 -0.79 2.59 -4.40
C GLY A 114 -0.65 2.91 -5.90
N MET A 115 0.58 3.00 -6.40
CA MET A 115 0.84 3.14 -7.83
C MET A 115 0.34 1.90 -8.61
N HIS A 116 0.54 0.68 -8.08
CA HIS A 116 -0.03 -0.55 -8.66
C HIS A 116 -1.55 -0.49 -8.74
N ALA A 117 -2.21 -0.03 -7.66
CA ALA A 117 -3.67 0.12 -7.64
C ALA A 117 -4.17 1.10 -8.70
N LEU A 118 -3.50 2.24 -8.88
CA LEU A 118 -3.82 3.24 -9.91
C LEU A 118 -3.69 2.65 -11.33
N HIS A 119 -2.56 2.00 -11.62
CA HIS A 119 -2.36 1.37 -12.94
C HIS A 119 -3.35 0.22 -13.18
N THR A 120 -3.71 -0.54 -12.14
CA THR A 120 -4.73 -1.59 -12.24
C THR A 120 -6.10 -0.99 -12.53
N ALA A 121 -6.48 0.09 -11.85
CA ALA A 121 -7.75 0.77 -12.09
C ALA A 121 -7.86 1.37 -13.51
N LEU A 122 -6.74 1.83 -14.07
CA LEU A 122 -6.69 2.34 -15.44
C LEU A 122 -6.73 1.23 -16.51
N ARG A 123 -6.14 0.07 -16.23
CA ARG A 123 -5.98 -1.02 -17.18
C ARG A 123 -7.12 -2.05 -17.11
N HIS A 124 -7.63 -2.29 -15.90
CA HIS A 124 -8.68 -3.26 -15.59
C HIS A 124 -9.81 -2.62 -14.75
N PRO A 125 -10.45 -1.52 -15.23
CA PRO A 125 -11.40 -0.74 -14.42
C PRO A 125 -12.57 -1.57 -13.88
N GLN A 126 -13.01 -2.59 -14.64
CA GLN A 126 -14.10 -3.49 -14.24
C GLN A 126 -13.74 -4.39 -13.03
N ARG A 127 -12.43 -4.58 -12.77
CA ARG A 127 -11.94 -5.42 -11.67
C ARG A 127 -11.79 -4.66 -10.35
N VAL A 128 -11.96 -3.32 -10.37
CA VAL A 128 -11.69 -2.45 -9.20
C VAL A 128 -12.99 -1.84 -8.69
N ALA A 129 -13.35 -2.16 -7.45
CA ALA A 129 -14.55 -1.65 -6.79
C ALA A 129 -14.34 -0.26 -6.18
N ARG A 130 -13.32 -0.12 -5.34
CA ARG A 130 -12.89 1.12 -4.68
C ARG A 130 -11.37 1.09 -4.52
N LEU A 131 -10.77 2.26 -4.31
CA LEU A 131 -9.34 2.43 -4.06
C LEU A 131 -9.11 3.01 -2.66
N VAL A 132 -8.13 2.47 -1.94
CA VAL A 132 -7.50 3.13 -0.78
C VAL A 132 -6.03 3.33 -1.13
N LEU A 133 -5.61 4.57 -1.21
CA LEU A 133 -4.30 5.00 -1.69
C LEU A 133 -3.56 5.67 -0.52
N ALA A 134 -2.68 4.91 0.14
CA ALA A 134 -1.96 5.36 1.32
C ALA A 134 -0.51 5.76 0.97
N ASN A 135 -0.09 6.96 1.37
CA ASN A 135 1.29 7.41 1.24
C ASN A 135 1.86 7.14 -0.17
N THR A 136 1.17 7.61 -1.20
CA THR A 136 1.50 7.32 -2.60
C THR A 136 1.40 8.57 -3.48
N SER A 137 1.79 8.46 -4.73
CA SER A 137 1.95 9.56 -5.67
C SER A 137 1.22 9.27 -6.99
N PRO A 138 0.78 10.29 -7.75
CA PRO A 138 0.29 10.11 -9.11
C PRO A 138 1.41 10.02 -10.15
N ALA A 139 2.64 10.40 -9.80
CA ALA A 139 3.81 10.32 -10.66
C ALA A 139 5.11 10.28 -9.84
N PHE A 140 6.15 9.73 -10.42
CA PHE A 140 7.50 9.85 -9.91
C PHE A 140 8.04 11.28 -10.07
N GLY A 141 8.84 11.74 -9.12
CA GLY A 141 9.62 12.97 -9.27
C GLY A 141 8.82 14.25 -9.41
N LEU A 142 7.67 14.38 -8.74
CA LEU A 142 6.87 15.62 -8.73
C LEU A 142 7.63 16.82 -8.13
N ASP A 143 8.67 16.57 -7.37
CA ASP A 143 9.59 17.55 -6.78
C ASP A 143 10.81 17.87 -7.69
N GLY A 144 10.88 17.27 -8.87
CA GLY A 144 12.01 17.40 -9.80
C GLY A 144 13.12 16.38 -9.56
N THR A 145 12.90 15.35 -8.75
CA THR A 145 13.87 14.26 -8.54
C THR A 145 14.29 13.63 -9.86
N ASP A 146 15.59 13.60 -10.13
CA ASP A 146 16.15 12.95 -11.32
C ASP A 146 16.04 11.42 -11.23
N PRO A 147 15.43 10.76 -12.23
CA PRO A 147 15.23 9.31 -12.18
C PRO A 147 16.52 8.50 -12.13
N ALA A 148 17.59 8.94 -12.80
CA ALA A 148 18.85 8.20 -12.84
C ALA A 148 19.60 8.33 -11.50
N ALA A 149 19.67 9.54 -10.94
CA ALA A 149 20.26 9.78 -9.64
C ALA A 149 19.51 9.02 -8.53
N TRP A 150 18.17 9.01 -8.57
CA TRP A 150 17.36 8.28 -7.61
C TRP A 150 17.61 6.77 -7.67
N ARG A 151 17.62 6.17 -8.88
CA ARG A 151 17.95 4.74 -9.05
C ARG A 151 19.34 4.42 -8.52
N ALA A 152 20.34 5.21 -8.90
CA ALA A 152 21.72 5.00 -8.44
C ALA A 152 21.82 5.03 -6.91
N ALA A 153 21.18 6.00 -6.26
CA ALA A 153 21.16 6.10 -4.79
C ALA A 153 20.48 4.90 -4.13
N ARG A 154 19.33 4.45 -4.65
CA ARG A 154 18.57 3.31 -4.10
C ARG A 154 19.25 1.95 -4.35
N LEU A 155 20.05 1.82 -5.41
CA LEU A 155 20.78 0.59 -5.74
C LEU A 155 22.19 0.53 -5.19
N ALA A 156 22.77 1.64 -4.72
CA ALA A 156 24.16 1.75 -4.28
C ALA A 156 24.56 0.65 -3.28
N ALA A 157 23.70 0.37 -2.30
CA ALA A 157 23.96 -0.67 -1.30
C ALA A 157 23.98 -2.08 -1.92
N LEU A 158 23.05 -2.38 -2.82
CA LEU A 158 23.00 -3.66 -3.55
C LEU A 158 24.18 -3.79 -4.51
N ASP A 159 24.63 -2.71 -5.14
CA ASP A 159 25.79 -2.67 -6.03
C ASP A 159 27.09 -2.85 -5.24
N ALA A 160 27.13 -2.45 -3.98
CA ALA A 160 28.22 -2.71 -3.04
C ALA A 160 28.19 -4.14 -2.44
N GLY A 161 27.23 -4.99 -2.84
CA GLY A 161 27.12 -6.39 -2.41
C GLY A 161 26.31 -6.60 -1.12
N LEU A 162 25.66 -5.55 -0.58
CA LEU A 162 24.73 -5.70 0.54
C LEU A 162 23.42 -6.36 0.08
N THR A 163 22.77 -7.05 0.98
CA THR A 163 21.47 -7.69 0.75
C THR A 163 20.34 -6.78 1.25
N PRO A 164 19.08 -7.03 0.83
CA PRO A 164 17.93 -6.35 1.44
C PRO A 164 17.86 -6.49 2.96
N ALA A 165 18.33 -7.62 3.52
CA ALA A 165 18.38 -7.83 4.97
C ALA A 165 19.34 -6.86 5.67
N ASP A 166 20.47 -6.53 5.03
CA ASP A 166 21.50 -5.65 5.60
C ASP A 166 21.04 -4.18 5.67
N ILE A 167 20.15 -3.77 4.76
CA ILE A 167 19.69 -2.37 4.64
C ILE A 167 18.29 -2.11 5.22
N ALA A 168 17.54 -3.17 5.54
CA ALA A 168 16.12 -3.07 5.88
C ALA A 168 15.84 -2.11 7.06
N ALA A 169 16.62 -2.22 8.12
CA ALA A 169 16.40 -1.42 9.34
C ALA A 169 16.64 0.07 9.06
N ASP A 170 17.74 0.42 8.41
CA ASP A 170 18.11 1.81 8.11
C ASP A 170 17.09 2.46 7.16
N VAL A 171 16.71 1.75 6.08
CA VAL A 171 15.71 2.25 5.13
C VAL A 171 14.38 2.50 5.81
N LEU A 172 13.87 1.54 6.58
CA LEU A 172 12.56 1.67 7.21
C LEU A 172 12.54 2.73 8.30
N THR A 173 13.62 2.85 9.08
CA THR A 173 13.75 3.89 10.11
C THR A 173 13.80 5.28 9.49
N SER A 174 14.47 5.45 8.32
CA SER A 174 14.61 6.75 7.67
C SER A 174 13.30 7.33 7.13
N ILE A 175 12.30 6.48 6.85
CA ILE A 175 11.00 6.90 6.29
C ILE A 175 9.84 6.83 7.30
N ALA A 176 10.08 6.22 8.46
CA ALA A 176 9.09 6.07 9.52
C ALA A 176 8.82 7.39 10.24
N GLY A 177 7.58 7.59 10.65
CA GLY A 177 7.23 8.64 11.61
C GLY A 177 7.39 8.16 13.06
N PRO A 178 7.24 9.09 14.02
CA PRO A 178 7.43 8.80 15.44
C PRO A 178 6.37 7.86 16.05
N ALA A 179 5.30 7.59 15.32
CA ALA A 179 4.22 6.70 15.77
C ALA A 179 4.52 5.21 15.51
N LEU A 180 5.62 4.87 14.79
CA LEU A 180 5.99 3.49 14.51
C LEU A 180 6.55 2.83 15.79
N SER A 181 5.89 1.76 16.25
CA SER A 181 6.40 0.98 17.39
C SER A 181 7.55 0.06 16.98
N ASP A 182 8.38 -0.33 17.97
CA ASP A 182 9.51 -1.25 17.75
C ASP A 182 9.03 -2.60 17.18
N ASP A 183 7.89 -3.12 17.65
CA ASP A 183 7.32 -4.38 17.13
C ASP A 183 6.88 -4.24 15.67
N ALA A 184 6.29 -3.10 15.30
CA ALA A 184 5.89 -2.84 13.91
C ALA A 184 7.13 -2.67 13.01
N LEU A 185 8.16 -1.97 13.49
CA LEU A 185 9.43 -1.85 12.77
C LEU A 185 10.07 -3.23 12.58
N ALA A 186 10.16 -4.05 13.63
CA ALA A 186 10.73 -5.40 13.54
C ALA A 186 9.97 -6.29 12.55
N MET A 187 8.64 -6.20 12.51
CA MET A 187 7.82 -6.92 11.53
C MET A 187 8.13 -6.46 10.09
N ARG A 188 8.24 -5.15 9.86
CA ARG A 188 8.56 -4.57 8.55
C ARG A 188 9.98 -4.95 8.10
N VAL A 189 10.96 -4.89 9.00
CA VAL A 189 12.35 -5.31 8.76
C VAL A 189 12.39 -6.80 8.37
N ALA A 190 11.71 -7.66 9.12
CA ALA A 190 11.63 -9.09 8.79
C ALA A 190 10.97 -9.35 7.42
N GLY A 191 10.01 -8.53 7.02
CA GLY A 191 9.39 -8.57 5.69
C GLY A 191 10.37 -8.17 4.59
N PHE A 192 11.03 -7.03 4.75
CA PHE A 192 12.00 -6.49 3.79
C PHE A 192 13.20 -7.44 3.62
N ALA A 193 13.71 -7.99 4.71
CA ALA A 193 14.83 -8.93 4.69
C ALA A 193 14.60 -10.17 3.80
N ARG A 194 13.34 -10.53 3.54
CA ARG A 194 12.99 -11.66 2.67
C ARG A 194 12.79 -11.29 1.20
N VAL A 195 12.89 -10.01 0.85
CA VAL A 195 12.79 -9.58 -0.55
C VAL A 195 14.04 -10.04 -1.31
N PRO A 196 13.92 -10.77 -2.41
CA PRO A 196 15.09 -11.09 -3.24
C PRO A 196 15.74 -9.80 -3.78
N ALA A 197 17.07 -9.73 -3.75
CA ALA A 197 17.81 -8.56 -4.26
C ALA A 197 17.47 -8.26 -5.74
N SER A 198 17.26 -9.30 -6.56
CA SER A 198 16.81 -9.14 -7.94
C SER A 198 15.41 -8.54 -8.06
N GLY A 199 14.50 -8.91 -7.17
CA GLY A 199 13.16 -8.37 -7.12
C GLY A 199 13.16 -6.89 -6.69
N LEU A 200 13.95 -6.55 -5.66
CA LEU A 200 14.10 -5.17 -5.22
C LEU A 200 14.71 -4.30 -6.34
N ARG A 201 15.75 -4.80 -7.02
CA ARG A 201 16.36 -4.12 -8.17
C ARG A 201 15.34 -3.86 -9.27
N ALA A 202 14.59 -4.89 -9.68
CA ALA A 202 13.57 -4.74 -10.73
C ALA A 202 12.50 -3.70 -10.37
N ALA A 203 12.10 -3.64 -9.10
CA ALA A 203 11.13 -2.66 -8.62
C ALA A 203 11.70 -1.23 -8.63
N VAL A 204 12.96 -1.03 -8.19
CA VAL A 204 13.66 0.27 -8.26
C VAL A 204 13.81 0.74 -9.71
N GLU A 205 14.12 -0.16 -10.65
CA GLU A 205 14.18 0.18 -12.08
C GLU A 205 12.82 0.53 -12.67
N CYS A 206 11.74 -0.12 -12.23
CA CYS A 206 10.38 0.10 -12.71
C CYS A 206 9.78 1.43 -12.22
N LEU A 207 10.00 1.79 -10.95
CA LEU A 207 9.28 2.86 -10.26
C LEU A 207 9.34 4.22 -10.96
N PRO A 208 10.49 4.69 -11.49
CA PRO A 208 10.56 5.99 -12.17
C PRO A 208 9.73 6.13 -13.47
N ALA A 209 9.19 5.03 -13.99
CA ALA A 209 8.27 5.08 -15.13
C ALA A 209 6.82 5.42 -14.74
N HIS A 210 6.56 5.66 -13.43
CA HIS A 210 5.24 6.00 -12.94
C HIS A 210 4.85 7.42 -13.29
N ASP A 211 3.81 7.57 -14.11
CA ASP A 211 3.08 8.82 -14.31
C ASP A 211 1.66 8.52 -14.81
N VAL A 212 0.67 8.89 -14.02
CA VAL A 212 -0.74 8.74 -14.36
C VAL A 212 -1.53 10.04 -14.23
N ARG A 213 -0.84 11.19 -14.07
CA ARG A 213 -1.46 12.50 -13.80
C ARG A 213 -2.56 12.85 -14.81
N GLU A 214 -2.26 12.75 -16.09
CA GLU A 214 -3.21 13.07 -17.16
C GLU A 214 -4.37 12.06 -17.29
N ARG A 215 -4.24 10.91 -16.62
CA ARG A 215 -5.20 9.80 -16.71
C ARG A 215 -6.03 9.62 -15.43
N LEU A 216 -5.76 10.39 -14.37
CA LEU A 216 -6.50 10.28 -13.10
C LEU A 216 -8.01 10.44 -13.29
N GLY A 217 -8.40 11.39 -14.16
CA GLY A 217 -9.81 11.64 -14.51
C GLY A 217 -10.51 10.47 -15.22
N ALA A 218 -9.78 9.44 -15.71
CA ALA A 218 -10.37 8.22 -16.27
C ALA A 218 -10.70 7.16 -15.21
N ILE A 219 -10.23 7.32 -13.96
CA ILE A 219 -10.50 6.39 -12.87
C ILE A 219 -11.86 6.73 -12.25
N ALA A 220 -12.87 5.91 -12.55
CA ALA A 220 -14.22 6.09 -12.03
C ALA A 220 -14.43 5.49 -10.63
N ALA A 221 -13.55 4.57 -10.20
CA ALA A 221 -13.64 3.93 -8.89
C ALA A 221 -13.52 4.98 -7.78
N PRO A 222 -14.44 4.99 -6.78
CA PRO A 222 -14.29 5.88 -5.63
C PRO A 222 -12.98 5.62 -4.90
N ALA A 223 -12.31 6.67 -4.44
CA ALA A 223 -10.99 6.59 -3.83
C ALA A 223 -10.93 7.29 -2.46
N LEU A 224 -10.27 6.66 -1.51
CA LEU A 224 -9.80 7.26 -0.27
C LEU A 224 -8.29 7.44 -0.39
N VAL A 225 -7.83 8.67 -0.36
CA VAL A 225 -6.40 9.02 -0.30
C VAL A 225 -6.04 9.29 1.15
N VAL A 226 -5.02 8.59 1.67
CA VAL A 226 -4.52 8.75 3.04
C VAL A 226 -3.06 9.17 2.98
N ALA A 227 -2.72 10.27 3.64
CA ALA A 227 -1.36 10.79 3.67
C ALA A 227 -0.87 10.93 5.11
N GLY A 228 0.36 10.54 5.38
CA GLY A 228 1.05 10.92 6.61
C GLY A 228 1.47 12.40 6.55
N GLY A 229 1.20 13.15 7.61
CA GLY A 229 1.54 14.58 7.69
C GLY A 229 3.04 14.86 7.70
N LEU A 230 3.84 13.86 8.13
CA LEU A 230 5.31 13.90 8.18
C LEU A 230 5.98 13.09 7.06
N ASP A 231 5.21 12.59 6.08
CA ASP A 231 5.76 11.79 4.98
C ASP A 231 6.67 12.63 4.08
N THR A 232 7.94 12.27 4.01
CA THR A 232 8.96 12.91 3.17
C THR A 232 9.20 12.20 1.85
N GLU A 233 8.78 10.92 1.71
CA GLU A 233 8.91 10.15 0.46
C GLU A 233 7.80 10.53 -0.54
N THR A 234 6.56 10.63 -0.05
CA THR A 234 5.40 11.07 -0.84
C THR A 234 4.63 12.15 -0.07
N PRO A 235 5.15 13.38 -0.02
CA PRO A 235 4.58 14.47 0.76
C PRO A 235 3.08 14.69 0.50
N VAL A 236 2.37 15.27 1.48
CA VAL A 236 0.92 15.57 1.39
C VAL A 236 0.55 16.28 0.08
N ALA A 237 1.46 17.08 -0.49
CA ALA A 237 1.23 17.74 -1.77
C ALA A 237 0.95 16.75 -2.91
N TYR A 238 1.60 15.57 -2.91
CA TYR A 238 1.36 14.54 -3.93
C TYR A 238 -0.02 13.90 -3.78
N SER A 239 -0.43 13.67 -2.53
CA SER A 239 -1.77 13.17 -2.22
C SER A 239 -2.87 14.18 -2.58
N ARG A 240 -2.59 15.48 -2.52
CA ARG A 240 -3.51 16.53 -3.02
C ARG A 240 -3.69 16.43 -4.53
N VAL A 241 -2.59 16.26 -5.29
CA VAL A 241 -2.67 16.06 -6.75
C VAL A 241 -3.51 14.82 -7.11
N LEU A 242 -3.35 13.72 -6.35
CA LEU A 242 -4.21 12.53 -6.51
C LEU A 242 -5.68 12.84 -6.26
N ALA A 243 -5.99 13.47 -5.14
CA ALA A 243 -7.37 13.73 -4.75
C ALA A 243 -8.06 14.73 -5.69
N ASP A 244 -7.32 15.72 -6.17
CA ASP A 244 -7.86 16.73 -7.10
C ASP A 244 -8.04 16.17 -8.53
N GLY A 245 -7.20 15.20 -8.94
CA GLY A 245 -7.26 14.59 -10.27
C GLY A 245 -8.26 13.44 -10.42
N LEU A 246 -8.56 12.73 -9.33
CA LEU A 246 -9.52 11.61 -9.33
C LEU A 246 -10.96 12.13 -9.35
N GLN A 247 -11.87 11.44 -10.07
CA GLN A 247 -13.27 11.86 -10.19
C GLN A 247 -14.04 11.88 -8.86
N ASN A 248 -13.74 10.92 -7.98
CA ASN A 248 -14.48 10.72 -6.73
C ASN A 248 -13.50 10.31 -5.63
N ALA A 249 -12.82 11.29 -5.05
CA ALA A 249 -11.80 11.07 -4.04
C ALA A 249 -12.06 11.88 -2.77
N GLU A 250 -11.71 11.27 -1.62
CA GLU A 250 -11.59 11.92 -0.33
C GLU A 250 -10.12 11.90 0.09
N LEU A 251 -9.62 13.00 0.65
CA LEU A 251 -8.26 13.08 1.21
C LEU A 251 -8.33 13.20 2.74
N ILE A 252 -7.60 12.32 3.40
CA ILE A 252 -7.36 12.36 4.85
C ILE A 252 -5.86 12.51 5.09
N VAL A 253 -5.48 13.49 5.88
CA VAL A 253 -4.10 13.69 6.34
C VAL A 253 -4.03 13.25 7.80
N LEU A 254 -3.12 12.32 8.10
CA LEU A 254 -2.84 11.81 9.44
C LEU A 254 -1.71 12.63 10.05
N ASP A 255 -2.04 13.51 10.98
CA ASP A 255 -1.07 14.36 11.65
C ASP A 255 -0.10 13.53 12.50
N GLY A 256 1.19 13.91 12.51
CA GLY A 256 2.24 13.19 13.25
C GLY A 256 2.61 11.81 12.72
N VAL A 257 2.17 11.43 11.52
CA VAL A 257 2.41 10.11 10.89
C VAL A 257 3.36 10.27 9.71
N GLY A 258 4.31 9.36 9.57
CA GLY A 258 5.29 9.31 8.47
C GLY A 258 4.80 8.51 7.26
N HIS A 259 5.78 7.91 6.55
CA HIS A 259 5.51 7.16 5.31
C HIS A 259 4.84 5.80 5.52
N LEU A 260 4.95 5.22 6.72
CA LEU A 260 4.46 3.87 7.02
C LEU A 260 3.11 3.90 7.75
N ALA A 261 2.17 4.74 7.32
CA ALA A 261 0.90 4.99 8.00
C ALA A 261 0.12 3.73 8.37
N VAL A 262 0.14 2.69 7.52
CA VAL A 262 -0.55 1.41 7.74
C VAL A 262 0.03 0.62 8.92
N SER A 263 1.31 0.88 9.27
CA SER A 263 2.03 0.25 10.37
C SER A 263 2.18 1.18 11.58
N GLU A 264 2.24 2.49 11.36
CA GLU A 264 2.37 3.49 12.42
C GLU A 264 1.08 3.64 13.23
N VAL A 265 -0.06 3.67 12.54
CA VAL A 265 -1.38 3.88 13.17
C VAL A 265 -2.41 2.86 12.65
N PRO A 266 -2.15 1.54 12.80
CA PRO A 266 -2.92 0.49 12.14
C PRO A 266 -4.41 0.49 12.52
N GLN A 267 -4.76 0.80 13.78
CA GLN A 267 -6.16 0.83 14.21
C GLN A 267 -6.91 1.99 13.55
N THR A 268 -6.27 3.15 13.46
CA THR A 268 -6.82 4.32 12.77
C THR A 268 -6.98 4.04 11.28
N PHE A 269 -5.94 3.49 10.65
CA PHE A 269 -5.99 3.11 9.24
C PHE A 269 -7.10 2.09 8.96
N ASN A 270 -7.21 1.02 9.77
CA ASN A 270 -8.25 0.01 9.64
C ASN A 270 -9.66 0.60 9.76
N ARG A 271 -9.87 1.54 10.69
CA ARG A 271 -11.16 2.24 10.82
C ARG A 271 -11.50 3.03 9.55
N LEU A 272 -10.55 3.80 9.01
CA LEU A 272 -10.74 4.56 7.77
C LEU A 272 -11.08 3.65 6.58
N VAL A 273 -10.35 2.54 6.45
CA VAL A 273 -10.61 1.52 5.42
C VAL A 273 -12.00 0.93 5.58
N ARG A 274 -12.37 0.49 6.79
CA ARG A 274 -13.69 -0.08 7.11
C ARG A 274 -14.81 0.90 6.78
N ASP A 275 -14.71 2.13 7.25
CA ASP A 275 -15.73 3.15 7.05
C ASP A 275 -15.90 3.51 5.57
N PHE A 276 -14.80 3.53 4.81
CA PHE A 276 -14.84 3.86 3.39
C PHE A 276 -15.33 2.68 2.53
N LEU A 277 -14.79 1.50 2.74
CA LEU A 277 -15.14 0.32 1.94
C LEU A 277 -16.55 -0.21 2.28
N GLY A 278 -16.99 -0.04 3.53
CA GLY A 278 -18.32 -0.45 4.00
C GLY A 278 -19.48 0.44 3.55
N ARG A 279 -19.23 1.56 2.89
CA ARG A 279 -20.29 2.48 2.40
C ARG A 279 -21.19 1.79 1.39
N GLY A 280 -22.50 1.83 1.64
CA GLY A 280 -23.52 1.17 0.82
C GLY A 280 -23.96 -0.20 1.32
N ARG A 281 -23.34 -0.72 2.39
CA ARG A 281 -23.70 -2.00 3.01
C ARG A 281 -24.67 -1.88 4.20
N GLY A 282 -25.12 -0.67 4.57
CA GLY A 282 -25.91 -0.46 5.77
C GLY A 282 -25.12 -0.64 7.08
N LEU A 283 -23.80 -0.77 7.00
CA LEU A 283 -22.92 -0.68 8.17
C LEU A 283 -22.97 0.77 8.67
N ALA A 284 -23.45 0.98 9.88
CA ALA A 284 -23.42 2.29 10.48
C ALA A 284 -21.97 2.78 10.55
N PRO A 285 -21.64 4.01 10.07
CA PRO A 285 -20.32 4.55 10.24
C PRO A 285 -19.99 4.56 11.73
N SER A 286 -18.81 4.07 12.11
CA SER A 286 -18.33 4.20 13.46
C SER A 286 -18.33 5.70 13.82
N ALA A 287 -19.05 6.08 14.88
CA ALA A 287 -19.26 7.47 15.21
C ALA A 287 -17.90 8.21 15.30
N PRO A 288 -17.71 9.29 14.55
CA PRO A 288 -16.46 10.02 14.57
C PRO A 288 -16.27 10.68 15.94
N ARG A 289 -15.27 10.28 16.71
CA ARG A 289 -14.82 10.98 17.92
C ARG A 289 -13.99 12.23 17.59
N TRP A 290 -14.50 13.07 16.68
CA TRP A 290 -13.81 14.30 16.26
C TRP A 290 -14.76 15.51 16.20
N ALA A 291 -15.74 15.56 17.08
CA ALA A 291 -16.49 16.78 17.34
C ALA A 291 -15.91 17.42 18.61
N ILE A 292 -14.88 18.25 18.46
CA ILE A 292 -14.66 19.47 19.24
C ILE A 292 -13.90 20.44 18.34
#